data_a89dbeb06661dfc064ae02afe9b7c8f5
#
_entry.id   a89dbeb06661dfc064ae02afe9b7c8f5
#
_cell.length_a   1.000
_cell.length_b   1.000
_cell.length_c   1.000
_cell.angle_alpha   90.00
_cell.angle_beta   90.00
_cell.angle_gamma   90.00
#
_symmetry.space_group_name_H-M   'P 1'
#
loop_
_entity.id
_entity.type
_entity.pdbx_description
1 polymer ?
#
loop_
_entity_poly.entity_id
_entity_poly.type
_entity_poly.pdbx_seq_one_letter_code
_entity_poly.pdbx_strand_id
1 'polypeptide(L)' 'LATLAEELSGVGTVVYNDYLLRLDVDEYRITVFPDGRAIVQGTEDLTQARTLYARYIGS' A
#
# COMPACT_ATOMS: atom_id res chain seq x y z
N LEU A 1 -8.71 -8.08 0.22
CA LEU A 1 -7.42 -7.68 0.82
C LEU A 1 -6.44 -8.85 0.99
N ALA A 2 -6.92 -10.05 1.24
CA ALA A 2 -6.03 -11.20 1.45
C ALA A 2 -5.19 -11.51 0.19
N THR A 3 -5.79 -11.44 -0.99
CA THR A 3 -5.06 -11.66 -2.24
C THR A 3 -3.99 -10.59 -2.45
N LEU A 4 -4.33 -9.35 -2.18
CA LEU A 4 -3.38 -8.24 -2.29
C LEU A 4 -2.25 -8.40 -1.28
N ALA A 5 -2.57 -8.83 -0.06
CA ALA A 5 -1.56 -9.07 0.97
C ALA A 5 -0.57 -10.16 0.53
N GLU A 6 -1.05 -11.22 -0.10
CA GLU A 6 -0.17 -12.27 -0.61
C GLU A 6 0.76 -11.75 -1.70
N GLU A 7 0.24 -10.95 -2.63
CA GLU A 7 1.04 -10.38 -3.71
C GLU A 7 2.12 -9.44 -3.18
N LEU A 8 1.82 -8.67 -2.14
CA LEU A 8 2.73 -7.68 -1.60
C LEU A 8 3.70 -8.23 -0.58
N SER A 9 3.48 -9.42 -0.05
CA SER A 9 4.34 -9.98 1.00
C SER A 9 5.79 -10.16 0.56
N GLY A 10 6.05 -10.26 -0.73
CA GLY A 10 7.40 -10.37 -1.27
C GLY A 10 8.12 -9.04 -1.47
N VAL A 11 7.46 -7.90 -1.31
CA VAL A 11 8.07 -6.59 -1.56
C VAL A 11 8.28 -5.78 -0.29
N GLY A 12 7.64 -6.15 0.82
CA GLY A 12 7.78 -5.43 2.08
C GLY A 12 7.02 -6.11 3.19
N THR A 13 6.85 -5.41 4.30
CA THR A 13 6.09 -5.90 5.44
C THR A 13 4.61 -5.58 5.23
N VAL A 14 3.78 -6.61 5.24
CA VAL A 14 2.33 -6.46 5.03
C VAL A 14 1.60 -6.82 6.31
N VAL A 15 0.71 -5.92 6.75
CA VAL A 15 -0.20 -6.16 7.87
C VAL A 15 -1.60 -5.85 7.37
N TYR A 16 -2.55 -6.75 7.58
CA TYR A 16 -3.92 -6.49 7.17
C TYR A 16 -4.92 -7.09 8.16
N ASN A 17 -6.12 -6.53 8.14
CA ASN A 17 -7.26 -7.03 8.89
C ASN A 17 -8.54 -6.78 8.08
N ASP A 18 -9.72 -6.92 8.71
CA ASP A 18 -11.00 -6.71 8.03
C ASP A 18 -11.24 -5.27 7.60
N TYR A 19 -10.44 -4.33 8.09
CA TYR A 19 -10.66 -2.90 7.90
C TYR A 19 -9.65 -2.22 7.00
N LEU A 20 -8.43 -2.76 6.92
CA LEU A 20 -7.38 -2.16 6.10
C LEU A 20 -6.25 -3.14 5.81
N LEU A 21 -5.45 -2.77 4.82
CA LEU A 21 -4.17 -3.39 4.54
C LEU A 21 -3.08 -2.32 4.61
N ARG A 22 -1.99 -2.60 5.29
CA ARG A 22 -0.85 -1.69 5.39
C ARG A 22 0.38 -2.37 4.82
N LEU A 23 1.04 -1.70 3.89
CA LEU A 23 2.32 -2.14 3.32
C LEU A 23 3.40 -1.16 3.76
N ASP A 24 4.42 -1.68 4.44
CA ASP A 24 5.63 -0.92 4.77
C ASP A 24 6.73 -1.35 3.81
N VAL A 25 7.15 -0.45 2.94
CA VAL A 25 8.20 -0.71 1.96
C VAL A 25 9.18 0.46 1.93
N ASP A 26 10.47 0.17 2.11
CA ASP A 26 11.52 1.19 2.21
C ASP A 26 11.17 2.21 3.29
N GLU A 27 11.08 3.49 2.93
CA GLU A 27 10.72 4.57 3.83
C GLU A 27 9.23 4.91 3.76
N TYR A 28 8.45 4.15 3.00
CA TYR A 28 7.07 4.48 2.70
C TYR A 28 6.11 3.53 3.40
N ARG A 29 4.92 4.04 3.67
CA ARG A 29 3.81 3.24 4.19
C ARG A 29 2.59 3.50 3.35
N ILE A 30 2.02 2.44 2.79
CA ILE A 30 0.80 2.52 1.99
C ILE A 30 -0.31 1.82 2.76
N THR A 31 -1.40 2.53 3.05
CA THR A 31 -2.58 1.98 3.71
C THR A 31 -3.73 1.95 2.71
N VAL A 32 -4.32 0.80 2.53
CA VAL A 32 -5.45 0.59 1.60
C VAL A 32 -6.67 0.18 2.39
N PHE A 33 -7.81 0.82 2.10
CA PHE A 33 -9.09 0.53 2.74
C PHE A 33 -9.99 -0.26 1.79
N PRO A 34 -10.91 -1.08 2.32
CA PRO A 34 -11.79 -1.90 1.46
C PRO A 34 -12.71 -1.10 0.55
N ASP A 35 -12.97 0.16 0.86
CA ASP A 35 -13.81 1.04 0.04
C ASP A 35 -13.08 1.65 -1.15
N GLY A 36 -11.81 1.30 -1.37
CA GLY A 36 -11.01 1.79 -2.47
C GLY A 36 -10.12 2.98 -2.15
N ARG A 37 -10.18 3.51 -0.93
CA ARG A 37 -9.30 4.62 -0.52
C ARG A 37 -7.91 4.10 -0.18
N ALA A 38 -6.92 4.95 -0.35
CA ALA A 38 -5.55 4.63 0.01
C ALA A 38 -4.83 5.87 0.52
N ILE A 39 -3.90 5.64 1.45
CA ILE A 39 -3.07 6.70 2.03
C ILE A 39 -1.62 6.28 1.84
N VAL A 40 -0.79 7.17 1.29
CA VAL A 40 0.64 6.97 1.16
C VAL A 40 1.36 7.92 2.11
N GLN A 41 2.19 7.36 2.99
CA GLN A 41 2.98 8.13 3.94
C GLN A 41 4.47 7.95 3.65
N GLY A 42 5.29 8.88 4.10
CA GLY A 42 6.74 8.85 3.88
C GLY A 42 7.18 9.69 2.71
N THR A 43 6.27 10.28 1.95
CA THR A 43 6.57 11.22 0.88
C THR A 43 5.56 12.36 0.90
N GLU A 44 6.03 13.56 0.55
CA GLU A 44 5.18 14.73 0.35
C GLU A 44 4.93 15.01 -1.13
N ASP A 45 5.58 14.26 -2.01
CA ASP A 45 5.45 14.41 -3.45
C ASP A 45 4.26 13.59 -3.95
N LEU A 46 3.24 14.27 -4.47
CA LEU A 46 2.04 13.60 -4.99
C LEU A 46 2.33 12.72 -6.19
N THR A 47 3.28 13.09 -7.03
CA THR A 47 3.67 12.28 -8.17
C THR A 47 4.31 10.98 -7.71
N GLN A 48 5.17 11.06 -6.71
CA GLN A 48 5.79 9.86 -6.13
C GLN A 48 4.76 8.98 -5.45
N ALA A 49 3.81 9.55 -4.72
CA ALA A 49 2.76 8.81 -4.07
C ALA A 49 1.91 8.03 -5.09
N ARG A 50 1.57 8.66 -6.21
CA ARG A 50 0.82 8.00 -7.28
C ARG A 50 1.63 6.88 -7.92
N THR A 51 2.92 7.11 -8.12
CA THR A 51 3.82 6.10 -8.69
C THR A 51 3.90 4.88 -7.79
N LEU A 52 4.05 5.10 -6.49
CA LEU A 52 4.10 4.01 -5.51
C LEU A 52 2.78 3.24 -5.47
N TYR A 53 1.67 3.93 -5.47
CA TYR A 53 0.36 3.29 -5.48
C TYR A 53 0.17 2.45 -6.74
N ALA A 54 0.46 3.02 -7.90
CA ALA A 54 0.30 2.32 -9.17
C ALA A 54 1.22 1.10 -9.24
N ARG A 55 2.41 1.22 -8.71
CA ARG A 55 3.41 0.14 -8.76
C ARG A 55 3.02 -1.05 -7.89
N TYR A 56 2.51 -0.80 -6.69
CA TYR A 56 2.28 -1.87 -5.72
C TYR A 56 0.82 -2.28 -5.60
N ILE A 57 -0.10 -1.37 -5.82
CA ILE A 57 -1.52 -1.59 -5.53
C ILE A 57 -2.36 -1.56 -6.81
N GLY A 58 -2.20 -0.51 -7.62
CA GLY A 58 -3.14 -0.14 -8.67
C GLY A 58 -2.81 -0.62 -10.07
N SER A 59 -1.80 -1.42 -10.22
CA SER A 59 -1.39 -1.89 -11.55
C SER A 59 -2.37 -2.84 -12.18
#